data_742558d66c028348bc9899da1f028ed4
#
_entry.id   742558d66c028348bc9899da1f028ed4
#
_cell.length_a   1.000
_cell.length_b   1.000
_cell.length_c   1.000
_cell.angle_alpha   90.00
_cell.angle_beta   90.00
_cell.angle_gamma   90.00
#
_symmetry.space_group_name_H-M   'P 1'
#
loop_
_entity.id
_entity.type
_entity.pdbx_description
1 polymer ?
#
loop_
_entity_poly.entity_id
_entity_poly.type
_entity_poly.pdbx_seq_one_letter_code
_entity_poly.pdbx_strand_id
1 'polypeptide(L)'
;MSKDTLRAQLLKARDSLTSETRHQLSRSIADHLLHALPKHPIQIGSYMALGSEVDLKPLHRELLSSEHRIYIPRILSKTAMEMAALDNQEQLTEGAYGIQTSSHTETIAFSALEWLIMPCSGFDQRGYRLGMGGGFYDRALEHCKPNTPIRIGVAFSSQQASFEPDPWDQPFDWIVTEAGFIRR
;
A
#
# COMPACT_ATOMS: atom_id res chain seq x y z
N MET A 1 21.96 -9.20 9.97
CA MET A 1 21.14 -8.16 10.65
C MET A 1 19.72 -8.72 10.74
N SER A 2 19.04 -8.57 11.89
CA SER A 2 17.65 -9.04 12.01
C SER A 2 16.68 -8.17 11.20
N LYS A 3 15.55 -8.74 10.78
CA LYS A 3 14.47 -7.97 10.11
C LYS A 3 14.02 -6.77 10.96
N ASP A 4 13.98 -6.90 12.29
CA ASP A 4 13.56 -5.82 13.18
C ASP A 4 14.57 -4.66 13.20
N THR A 5 15.86 -4.97 13.24
CA THR A 5 16.92 -3.95 13.18
C THR A 5 16.88 -3.22 11.83
N LEU A 6 16.73 -3.98 10.73
CA LEU A 6 16.62 -3.40 9.39
C LEU A 6 15.39 -2.52 9.27
N ARG A 7 14.23 -2.99 9.75
CA ARG A 7 12.99 -2.21 9.77
C ARG A 7 13.17 -0.88 10.49
N ALA A 8 13.76 -0.91 11.69
CA ALA A 8 14.01 0.31 12.47
C ALA A 8 14.92 1.30 11.73
N GLN A 9 15.97 0.82 11.05
CA GLN A 9 16.85 1.65 10.25
C GLN A 9 16.14 2.30 9.06
N LEU A 10 15.35 1.52 8.32
CA LEU A 10 14.60 2.02 7.15
C LEU A 10 13.50 3.01 7.54
N LEU A 11 12.80 2.75 8.65
CA LEU A 11 11.83 3.69 9.21
C LEU A 11 12.51 5.00 9.64
N LYS A 12 13.64 4.92 10.33
CA LYS A 12 14.40 6.12 10.70
C LYS A 12 14.86 6.93 9.48
N ALA A 13 15.33 6.25 8.43
CA ALA A 13 15.72 6.92 7.18
C ALA A 13 14.51 7.60 6.52
N ARG A 14 13.35 6.92 6.46
CA ARG A 14 12.10 7.48 5.95
C ARG A 14 11.63 8.69 6.77
N ASP A 15 11.67 8.59 8.10
CA ASP A 15 11.26 9.65 9.01
C ASP A 15 12.17 10.89 8.92
N SER A 16 13.44 10.72 8.52
CA SER A 16 14.39 11.82 8.34
C SER A 16 14.12 12.66 7.08
N LEU A 17 13.32 12.18 6.15
CA LEU A 17 12.89 12.97 5.00
C LEU A 17 12.02 14.14 5.46
N THR A 18 12.28 15.34 4.93
CA THR A 18 11.42 16.49 5.22
C THR A 18 9.99 16.28 4.70
N SER A 19 9.04 16.98 5.29
CA SER A 19 7.64 16.93 4.81
C SER A 19 7.53 17.33 3.34
N GLU A 20 8.26 18.36 2.92
CA GLU A 20 8.31 18.81 1.53
C GLU A 20 8.83 17.71 0.60
N THR A 21 9.96 17.10 0.95
CA THR A 21 10.56 16.01 0.16
C THR A 21 9.58 14.84 0.05
N ARG A 22 8.99 14.40 1.18
CA ARG A 22 8.00 13.32 1.16
C ARG A 22 6.81 13.62 0.26
N HIS A 23 6.32 14.87 0.30
CA HIS A 23 5.21 15.30 -0.55
C HIS A 23 5.56 15.22 -2.04
N GLN A 24 6.72 15.72 -2.43
CA GLN A 24 7.20 15.68 -3.81
C GLN A 24 7.38 14.24 -4.31
N LEU A 25 8.06 13.39 -3.52
CA LEU A 25 8.28 11.98 -3.87
C LEU A 25 6.96 11.18 -3.94
N SER A 26 6.04 11.41 -3.00
CA SER A 26 4.71 10.79 -3.01
C SER A 26 3.90 11.17 -4.24
N ARG A 27 4.00 12.43 -4.68
CA ARG A 27 3.36 12.90 -5.90
C ARG A 27 3.91 12.18 -7.14
N SER A 28 5.23 12.04 -7.25
CA SER A 28 5.85 11.29 -8.36
C SER A 28 5.38 9.84 -8.38
N ILE A 29 5.26 9.19 -7.21
CA ILE A 29 4.73 7.82 -7.10
C ILE A 29 3.26 7.77 -7.56
N ALA A 30 2.43 8.72 -7.12
CA ALA A 30 1.04 8.80 -7.55
C ALA A 30 0.91 9.00 -9.07
N ASP A 31 1.75 9.86 -9.66
CA ASP A 31 1.78 10.11 -11.10
C ASP A 31 2.17 8.85 -11.88
N HIS A 32 3.14 8.06 -11.41
CA HIS A 32 3.48 6.78 -12.01
C HIS A 32 2.30 5.80 -11.98
N LEU A 33 1.61 5.69 -10.85
CA LEU A 33 0.44 4.83 -10.71
C LEU A 33 -0.71 5.26 -11.64
N LEU A 34 -0.99 6.57 -11.72
CA LEU A 34 -2.01 7.13 -12.62
C LEU A 34 -1.72 6.80 -14.10
N HIS A 35 -0.46 6.95 -14.52
CA HIS A 35 -0.06 6.62 -15.89
C HIS A 35 -0.17 5.13 -16.22
N ALA A 36 -0.09 4.26 -15.23
CA ALA A 36 -0.18 2.82 -15.40
C ALA A 36 -1.61 2.28 -15.31
N LEU A 37 -2.60 3.11 -14.93
CA LEU A 37 -4.00 2.69 -14.84
C LEU A 37 -4.51 2.15 -16.17
N PRO A 38 -5.27 1.05 -16.16
CA PRO A 38 -5.97 0.58 -17.36
C PRO A 38 -7.06 1.58 -17.75
N LYS A 39 -7.42 1.59 -19.03
CA LYS A 39 -8.45 2.50 -19.58
C LYS A 39 -9.88 2.11 -19.20
N HIS A 40 -10.09 0.87 -18.72
CA HIS A 40 -11.38 0.39 -18.23
C HIS A 40 -11.44 0.51 -16.71
N PRO A 41 -12.63 0.69 -16.14
CA PRO A 41 -12.80 0.74 -14.67
C PRO A 41 -12.32 -0.53 -14.00
N ILE A 42 -11.62 -0.37 -12.86
CA ILE A 42 -11.15 -1.48 -12.00
C ILE A 42 -11.43 -1.20 -10.53
N GLN A 43 -11.41 -2.27 -9.74
CA GLN A 43 -11.51 -2.25 -8.29
C GLN A 43 -10.10 -2.14 -7.68
N ILE A 44 -9.82 -1.07 -6.97
CA ILE A 44 -8.48 -0.76 -6.45
C ILE A 44 -8.52 -0.77 -4.92
N GLY A 45 -7.80 -1.71 -4.31
CA GLY A 45 -7.43 -1.62 -2.92
C GLY A 45 -6.27 -0.65 -2.74
N SER A 46 -6.38 0.27 -1.81
CA SER A 46 -5.34 1.24 -1.47
C SER A 46 -5.23 1.35 0.06
N TYR A 47 -4.59 2.39 0.57
CA TYR A 47 -4.44 2.64 2.00
C TYR A 47 -4.39 4.14 2.31
N MET A 48 -4.64 4.51 3.57
CA MET A 48 -4.39 5.84 4.07
C MET A 48 -3.03 5.87 4.77
N ALA A 49 -2.16 6.78 4.35
CA ALA A 49 -0.80 6.88 4.88
C ALA A 49 -0.78 7.13 6.39
N LEU A 50 0.03 6.36 7.10
CA LEU A 50 0.31 6.54 8.53
C LEU A 50 1.72 7.12 8.71
N GLY A 51 1.80 8.25 9.42
CA GLY A 51 3.08 8.89 9.72
C GLY A 51 3.83 9.34 8.46
N SER A 52 5.01 8.77 8.23
CA SER A 52 5.89 9.10 7.12
C SER A 52 5.73 8.23 5.88
N GLU A 53 4.69 7.41 5.79
CA GLU A 53 4.41 6.59 4.61
C GLU A 53 4.18 7.43 3.35
N VAL A 54 4.31 6.80 2.18
CA VAL A 54 3.95 7.42 0.90
C VAL A 54 2.50 7.88 0.95
N ASP A 55 2.25 9.16 0.76
CA ASP A 55 0.89 9.72 0.77
C ASP A 55 0.25 9.62 -0.61
N LEU A 56 -0.75 8.76 -0.74
CA LEU A 56 -1.49 8.53 -1.98
C LEU A 56 -2.74 9.41 -2.14
N LYS A 57 -2.93 10.45 -1.30
CA LYS A 57 -4.05 11.39 -1.49
C LYS A 57 -4.14 12.00 -2.89
N PRO A 58 -3.03 12.34 -3.58
CA PRO A 58 -3.11 12.79 -4.97
C PRO A 58 -3.72 11.75 -5.91
N LEU A 59 -3.30 10.47 -5.79
CA LEU A 59 -3.89 9.35 -6.54
C LEU A 59 -5.38 9.18 -6.20
N HIS A 60 -5.73 9.16 -4.91
CA HIS A 60 -7.12 8.97 -4.48
C HIS A 60 -8.04 10.06 -5.03
N ARG A 61 -7.59 11.32 -5.09
CA ARG A 61 -8.38 12.42 -5.64
C ARG A 61 -8.74 12.18 -7.10
N GLU A 62 -7.77 11.77 -7.92
CA GLU A 62 -8.00 11.47 -9.33
C GLU A 62 -8.91 10.25 -9.52
N LEU A 63 -8.69 9.18 -8.73
CA LEU A 63 -9.52 7.98 -8.79
C LEU A 63 -10.97 8.26 -8.37
N LEU A 64 -11.21 9.07 -7.34
CA LEU A 64 -12.55 9.47 -6.91
C LEU A 64 -13.31 10.30 -7.96
N SER A 65 -12.58 10.93 -8.89
CA SER A 65 -13.16 11.68 -10.02
C SER A 65 -13.28 10.85 -11.30
N SER A 66 -12.98 9.56 -11.23
CA SER A 66 -12.97 8.62 -12.36
C SER A 66 -14.03 7.53 -12.18
N GLU A 67 -14.10 6.60 -13.12
CA GLU A 67 -14.96 5.42 -13.03
C GLU A 67 -14.33 4.25 -12.22
N HIS A 68 -13.07 4.38 -11.80
CA HIS A 68 -12.43 3.41 -10.92
C HIS A 68 -13.04 3.46 -9.52
N ARG A 69 -13.02 2.33 -8.82
CA ARG A 69 -13.49 2.26 -7.44
C ARG A 69 -12.34 2.01 -6.48
N ILE A 70 -12.32 2.77 -5.38
CA ILE A 70 -11.27 2.67 -4.35
C ILE A 70 -11.86 2.02 -3.11
N TYR A 71 -11.05 1.16 -2.51
CA TYR A 71 -11.31 0.54 -1.22
C TYR A 71 -10.09 0.71 -0.33
N ILE A 72 -10.31 0.99 0.96
CA ILE A 72 -9.23 1.14 1.95
C ILE A 72 -9.44 0.19 3.13
N PRO A 73 -8.37 -0.21 3.83
CA PRO A 73 -8.46 -1.20 4.87
C PRO A 73 -9.23 -0.67 6.08
N ARG A 74 -10.08 -1.53 6.63
CA ARG A 74 -10.73 -1.38 7.93
C ARG A 74 -10.36 -2.58 8.80
N ILE A 75 -9.66 -2.30 9.90
CA ILE A 75 -9.20 -3.35 10.82
C ILE A 75 -10.36 -3.74 11.72
N LEU A 76 -10.72 -5.02 11.70
CA LEU A 76 -11.82 -5.59 12.48
C LEU A 76 -11.34 -6.19 13.81
N SER A 77 -10.12 -6.72 13.82
CA SER A 77 -9.50 -7.33 15.00
C SER A 77 -7.97 -7.33 14.87
N LYS A 78 -7.26 -7.94 15.82
CA LYS A 78 -5.79 -8.10 15.76
C LYS A 78 -5.31 -8.92 14.55
N THR A 79 -6.18 -9.70 13.93
CA THR A 79 -5.82 -10.63 12.85
C THR A 79 -6.66 -10.46 11.58
N ALA A 80 -7.72 -9.69 11.62
CA ALA A 80 -8.66 -9.55 10.52
C ALA A 80 -8.80 -8.10 10.07
N MET A 81 -8.85 -7.90 8.75
CA MET A 81 -9.20 -6.65 8.10
C MET A 81 -10.06 -6.91 6.88
N GLU A 82 -10.83 -5.90 6.49
CA GLU A 82 -11.62 -5.88 5.27
C GLU A 82 -11.28 -4.63 4.45
N MET A 83 -11.72 -4.59 3.20
CA MET A 83 -11.57 -3.44 2.32
C MET A 83 -12.91 -2.74 2.18
N ALA A 84 -13.04 -1.55 2.74
CA ALA A 84 -14.26 -0.72 2.71
C ALA A 84 -14.18 0.32 1.60
N ALA A 85 -15.29 0.54 0.90
CA ALA A 85 -15.36 1.52 -0.18
C ALA A 85 -15.03 2.95 0.30
N LEU A 86 -14.39 3.73 -0.54
CA LEU A 86 -14.10 5.14 -0.33
C LEU A 86 -14.69 5.94 -1.50
N ASP A 87 -15.87 6.52 -1.32
CA ASP A 87 -16.55 7.31 -2.36
C ASP A 87 -16.20 8.81 -2.25
N ASN A 88 -15.83 9.28 -1.06
CA ASN A 88 -15.29 10.62 -0.85
C ASN A 88 -14.42 10.66 0.41
N GLN A 89 -13.60 11.70 0.56
CA GLN A 89 -12.70 11.84 1.71
C GLN A 89 -13.43 12.23 3.02
N GLU A 90 -14.66 12.70 2.95
CA GLU A 90 -15.46 13.07 4.14
C GLU A 90 -15.94 11.83 4.91
N GLN A 91 -15.91 10.65 4.28
CA GLN A 91 -16.23 9.37 4.92
C GLN A 91 -15.09 8.80 5.78
N LEU A 92 -13.94 9.48 5.82
CA LEU A 92 -12.82 9.02 6.62
C LEU A 92 -13.09 9.20 8.12
N THR A 93 -12.85 8.16 8.87
CA THR A 93 -12.94 8.12 10.33
C THR A 93 -11.67 7.52 10.92
N GLU A 94 -11.40 7.81 12.19
CA GLU A 94 -10.30 7.18 12.89
C GLU A 94 -10.64 5.71 13.19
N GLY A 95 -9.78 4.81 12.73
CA GLY A 95 -9.87 3.38 12.97
C GLY A 95 -8.85 2.88 13.98
N ALA A 96 -8.64 1.57 14.02
CA ALA A 96 -7.64 0.97 14.91
C ALA A 96 -6.23 1.48 14.59
N TYR A 97 -5.40 1.58 15.60
CA TYR A 97 -4.00 2.04 15.53
C TYR A 97 -3.82 3.48 15.00
N GLY A 98 -4.86 4.32 15.06
CA GLY A 98 -4.83 5.69 14.52
C GLY A 98 -4.84 5.76 12.99
N ILE A 99 -5.12 4.63 12.31
CA ILE A 99 -5.20 4.57 10.85
C ILE A 99 -6.56 5.10 10.41
N GLN A 100 -6.57 6.06 9.49
CA GLN A 100 -7.82 6.49 8.89
C GLN A 100 -8.43 5.38 8.05
N THR A 101 -9.73 5.18 8.21
CA THR A 101 -10.51 4.18 7.47
C THR A 101 -11.81 4.78 6.96
N SER A 102 -12.53 4.05 6.11
CA SER A 102 -13.83 4.47 5.61
C SER A 102 -14.96 4.03 6.54
N SER A 103 -15.91 4.91 6.78
CA SER A 103 -17.19 4.59 7.45
C SER A 103 -18.22 3.95 6.52
N HIS A 104 -17.90 3.79 5.23
CA HIS A 104 -18.81 3.20 4.25
C HIS A 104 -19.13 1.75 4.59
N THR A 105 -20.38 1.32 4.36
CA THR A 105 -20.83 -0.04 4.69
C THR A 105 -20.48 -1.05 3.60
N GLU A 106 -20.29 -0.61 2.35
CA GLU A 106 -19.88 -1.49 1.26
C GLU A 106 -18.43 -1.95 1.45
N THR A 107 -18.21 -3.25 1.29
CA THR A 107 -16.91 -3.90 1.36
C THR A 107 -16.68 -4.79 0.16
N ILE A 108 -15.42 -5.10 -0.12
CA ILE A 108 -15.02 -6.00 -1.19
C ILE A 108 -14.06 -7.07 -0.68
N ALA A 109 -14.16 -8.27 -1.21
CA ALA A 109 -13.18 -9.32 -0.93
C ALA A 109 -11.83 -8.98 -1.61
N PHE A 110 -10.70 -9.32 -0.97
CA PHE A 110 -9.38 -9.10 -1.56
C PHE A 110 -9.22 -9.78 -2.93
N SER A 111 -9.83 -10.96 -3.12
CA SER A 111 -9.82 -11.70 -4.38
C SER A 111 -10.63 -11.06 -5.51
N ALA A 112 -11.47 -10.05 -5.21
CA ALA A 112 -12.26 -9.33 -6.19
C ALA A 112 -11.63 -7.97 -6.58
N LEU A 113 -10.51 -7.61 -5.97
CA LEU A 113 -9.71 -6.46 -6.38
C LEU A 113 -8.88 -6.82 -7.62
N GLU A 114 -8.72 -5.89 -8.55
CA GLU A 114 -7.75 -6.01 -9.64
C GLU A 114 -6.37 -5.51 -9.22
N TRP A 115 -6.31 -4.39 -8.51
CA TRP A 115 -5.08 -3.86 -7.93
C TRP A 115 -5.18 -3.81 -6.41
N LEU A 116 -4.06 -4.12 -5.73
CA LEU A 116 -3.90 -3.89 -4.30
C LEU A 116 -2.60 -3.13 -4.04
N ILE A 117 -2.72 -1.85 -3.74
CA ILE A 117 -1.62 -0.96 -3.44
C ILE A 117 -1.36 -1.02 -1.93
N MET A 118 -0.14 -1.36 -1.56
CA MET A 118 0.24 -1.62 -0.17
C MET A 118 1.47 -0.80 0.25
N PRO A 119 1.51 -0.25 1.47
CA PRO A 119 2.71 0.35 2.03
C PRO A 119 3.68 -0.72 2.51
N CYS A 120 4.95 -0.39 2.62
CA CYS A 120 5.94 -1.22 3.29
C CYS A 120 7.00 -0.38 4.00
N SER A 121 7.68 -0.99 4.97
CA SER A 121 8.82 -0.37 5.66
C SER A 121 10.10 -0.46 4.81
N GLY A 122 10.18 -1.48 3.97
CA GLY A 122 11.27 -1.71 3.04
C GLY A 122 10.91 -2.76 2.00
N PHE A 123 11.71 -2.84 0.96
CA PHE A 123 11.54 -3.81 -0.12
C PHE A 123 12.89 -4.26 -0.69
N ASP A 124 12.92 -5.42 -1.34
CA ASP A 124 14.07 -5.88 -2.09
C ASP A 124 13.79 -5.96 -3.60
N GLN A 125 14.85 -6.15 -4.40
CA GLN A 125 14.72 -6.24 -5.86
C GLN A 125 13.97 -7.48 -6.35
N ARG A 126 13.77 -8.49 -5.48
CA ARG A 126 13.01 -9.70 -5.79
C ARG A 126 11.51 -9.52 -5.57
N GLY A 127 11.07 -8.33 -5.12
CA GLY A 127 9.68 -8.01 -4.84
C GLY A 127 9.22 -8.31 -3.42
N TYR A 128 10.08 -8.82 -2.54
CA TYR A 128 9.69 -9.04 -1.15
C TYR A 128 9.63 -7.74 -0.37
N ARG A 129 8.67 -7.69 0.55
CA ARG A 129 8.46 -6.54 1.42
C ARG A 129 8.83 -6.81 2.86
N LEU A 130 9.34 -5.78 3.51
CA LEU A 130 9.45 -5.71 4.94
C LEU A 130 8.27 -4.89 5.46
N GLY A 131 7.24 -5.57 5.99
CA GLY A 131 6.07 -4.92 6.58
C GLY A 131 6.30 -4.47 8.02
N MET A 132 5.27 -3.91 8.64
CA MET A 132 5.28 -3.46 10.05
C MET A 132 5.17 -4.61 11.08
N GLY A 133 5.14 -5.87 10.65
CA GLY A 133 5.11 -7.04 11.53
C GLY A 133 3.71 -7.53 11.92
N GLY A 134 2.64 -6.82 11.56
CA GLY A 134 1.26 -7.22 11.88
C GLY A 134 0.71 -8.36 11.04
N GLY A 135 1.30 -8.68 9.87
CA GLY A 135 0.92 -9.77 8.97
C GLY A 135 -0.50 -9.67 8.38
N PHE A 136 -1.14 -8.50 8.42
CA PHE A 136 -2.51 -8.31 7.94
C PHE A 136 -2.66 -8.65 6.46
N TYR A 137 -1.79 -8.09 5.62
CA TYR A 137 -1.85 -8.34 4.18
C TYR A 137 -1.46 -9.78 3.81
N ASP A 138 -0.50 -10.39 4.52
CA ASP A 138 -0.10 -11.77 4.25
C ASP A 138 -1.25 -12.74 4.51
N ARG A 139 -1.97 -12.58 5.63
CA ARG A 139 -3.17 -13.35 5.94
C ARG A 139 -4.32 -13.07 4.96
N ALA A 140 -4.55 -11.80 4.62
CA ALA A 140 -5.63 -11.43 3.70
C ALA A 140 -5.41 -11.99 2.28
N LEU A 141 -4.16 -12.13 1.87
CA LEU A 141 -3.77 -12.64 0.54
C LEU A 141 -3.57 -14.15 0.49
N GLU A 142 -3.59 -14.86 1.64
CA GLU A 142 -3.34 -16.30 1.72
C GLU A 142 -4.23 -17.12 0.78
N HIS A 143 -5.49 -16.70 0.63
CA HIS A 143 -6.48 -17.39 -0.20
C HIS A 143 -6.69 -16.74 -1.58
N CYS A 144 -5.90 -15.73 -1.92
CA CYS A 144 -5.96 -15.10 -3.23
C CYS A 144 -5.16 -15.90 -4.25
N LYS A 145 -5.67 -15.98 -5.49
CA LYS A 145 -4.93 -16.61 -6.59
C LYS A 145 -3.66 -15.80 -6.91
N PRO A 146 -2.63 -16.43 -7.47
CA PRO A 146 -1.50 -15.69 -8.01
C PRO A 146 -1.96 -14.61 -9.00
N ASN A 147 -1.36 -13.41 -8.91
CA ASN A 147 -1.66 -12.26 -9.77
C ASN A 147 -3.11 -11.73 -9.70
N THR A 148 -3.87 -12.08 -8.67
CA THR A 148 -5.22 -11.53 -8.41
C THR A 148 -5.41 -11.32 -6.92
N PRO A 149 -5.40 -10.09 -6.43
CA PRO A 149 -5.09 -8.84 -7.15
C PRO A 149 -3.62 -8.75 -7.61
N ILE A 150 -3.33 -7.85 -8.57
CA ILE A 150 -1.96 -7.39 -8.81
C ILE A 150 -1.49 -6.65 -7.54
N ARG A 151 -0.42 -7.14 -6.94
CA ARG A 151 0.12 -6.65 -5.66
C ARG A 151 1.16 -5.58 -5.93
N ILE A 152 0.84 -4.34 -5.57
CA ILE A 152 1.66 -3.17 -5.86
C ILE A 152 2.20 -2.62 -4.54
N GLY A 153 3.51 -2.72 -4.34
CA GLY A 153 4.18 -2.07 -3.23
C GLY A 153 4.52 -0.63 -3.55
N VAL A 154 4.32 0.28 -2.62
CA VAL A 154 4.78 1.67 -2.74
C VAL A 154 5.73 2.01 -1.61
N ALA A 155 6.86 2.61 -1.97
CA ALA A 155 7.90 3.01 -1.03
C ALA A 155 8.78 4.09 -1.66
N PHE A 156 9.51 4.84 -0.86
CA PHE A 156 10.58 5.68 -1.38
C PHE A 156 11.78 4.80 -1.75
N SER A 157 12.53 5.17 -2.78
CA SER A 157 13.70 4.40 -3.25
C SER A 157 14.72 4.16 -2.14
N SER A 158 14.83 5.07 -1.18
CA SER A 158 15.67 4.94 0.01
C SER A 158 15.28 3.79 0.95
N GLN A 159 14.12 3.18 0.76
CA GLN A 159 13.66 2.03 1.55
C GLN A 159 14.06 0.67 0.92
N GLN A 160 14.84 0.70 -0.17
CA GLN A 160 15.36 -0.52 -0.78
C GLN A 160 16.44 -1.14 0.11
N ALA A 161 16.34 -2.43 0.40
CA ALA A 161 17.31 -3.19 1.18
C ALA A 161 17.31 -4.67 0.78
N SER A 162 18.36 -5.38 1.15
CA SER A 162 18.45 -6.82 0.94
C SER A 162 18.15 -7.55 2.26
N PHE A 163 17.26 -8.52 2.23
CA PHE A 163 16.91 -9.36 3.39
C PHE A 163 16.39 -10.72 2.93
N GLU A 164 16.36 -11.70 3.83
CA GLU A 164 15.77 -13.00 3.54
C GLU A 164 14.27 -12.99 3.89
N PRO A 165 13.39 -13.34 2.93
CA PRO A 165 11.97 -13.47 3.18
C PRO A 165 11.66 -14.69 4.04
N ASP A 166 10.56 -14.65 4.78
CA ASP A 166 10.01 -15.83 5.44
C ASP A 166 9.19 -16.66 4.42
N PRO A 167 9.00 -17.98 4.66
CA PRO A 167 8.30 -18.84 3.73
C PRO A 167 6.86 -18.43 3.40
N TRP A 168 6.25 -17.66 4.27
CA TRP A 168 4.87 -17.13 4.11
C TRP A 168 4.80 -15.71 3.55
N ASP A 169 5.95 -15.03 3.38
CA ASP A 169 5.96 -13.68 2.83
C ASP A 169 5.47 -13.67 1.38
N GLN A 170 4.45 -12.87 1.11
CA GLN A 170 3.86 -12.72 -0.21
C GLN A 170 4.57 -11.56 -0.94
N PRO A 171 5.26 -11.83 -2.07
CA PRO A 171 5.93 -10.78 -2.81
C PRO A 171 4.95 -9.85 -3.53
N PHE A 172 5.41 -8.65 -3.83
CA PHE A 172 4.76 -7.75 -4.77
C PHE A 172 4.98 -8.23 -6.22
N ASP A 173 4.00 -7.97 -7.08
CA ASP A 173 4.15 -8.08 -8.52
C ASP A 173 4.89 -6.86 -9.09
N TRP A 174 4.59 -5.68 -8.52
CA TRP A 174 5.24 -4.41 -8.85
C TRP A 174 5.63 -3.67 -7.57
N ILE A 175 6.76 -2.94 -7.64
CA ILE A 175 7.13 -1.93 -6.66
C ILE A 175 7.22 -0.60 -7.39
N VAL A 176 6.58 0.42 -6.83
CA VAL A 176 6.59 1.77 -7.39
C VAL A 176 7.29 2.70 -6.42
N THR A 177 8.33 3.35 -6.90
CA THR A 177 9.06 4.39 -6.20
C THR A 177 8.98 5.69 -6.99
N GLU A 178 9.51 6.78 -6.45
CA GLU A 178 9.64 8.04 -7.18
C GLU A 178 10.51 7.92 -8.45
N ALA A 179 11.38 6.89 -8.51
CA ALA A 179 12.22 6.61 -9.67
C ALA A 179 11.52 5.76 -10.76
N GLY A 180 10.30 5.27 -10.47
CA GLY A 180 9.51 4.45 -11.40
C GLY A 180 9.20 3.05 -10.88
N PHE A 181 8.92 2.15 -11.82
CA PHE A 181 8.49 0.77 -11.54
C PHE A 181 9.66 -0.20 -11.47
N ILE A 182 9.63 -1.08 -10.49
CA ILE A 182 10.39 -2.33 -10.43
C ILE A 182 9.35 -3.45 -10.62
N ARG A 183 9.44 -4.20 -11.70
CA ARG A 183 8.54 -5.33 -12.01
C ARG A 183 9.28 -6.64 -11.76
N ARG A 184 8.57 -7.58 -11.17
CA ARG A 184 9.06 -8.94 -10.97
C ARG A 184 8.86 -9.80 -12.22
#